data_ddc808f1ec0a9720069cded29e12c6a9
#
_entry.id   ddc808f1ec0a9720069cded29e12c6a9
#
_cell.length_a   1.000
_cell.length_b   1.000
_cell.length_c   1.000
_cell.angle_alpha   90.00
_cell.angle_beta   90.00
_cell.angle_gamma   90.00
#
_symmetry.space_group_name_H-M   'P 1'
#
loop_
_entity.id
_entity.type
_entity.pdbx_description
1 polymer ?
#
loop_
_entity_poly.entity_id
_entity_poly.type
_entity_poly.pdbx_seq_one_letter_code
_entity_poly.pdbx_strand_id
1 'polypeptide(L)'
;DSSESRGLGDVYKRQVAWGYARQADDMGVDIIQHCEVTGFDVVNGKIKGIRTSRGDIKAKKVGLCVAGSTNILAEKLNMTLPIETHVLQACVSEPVKPLLDGVVTFGAGHFYISQSDKGEMVMGGDLDGYNSYAQRGNLPTIQHVLTGGLALFPFLSRLKMLRTWGGIMDMSMDGSPIIDKTHIEGLYLNCGWCYGGFKSTPVSGWTFAHTIAQDQVHELNSELRLNRFSTGHLLDEKGLGTKTWIG
;
A
#
# COMPACT_ATOMS: atom_id res chain seq x y z
N ASP A 1 -6.79 0.13 -29.61
CA ASP A 1 -7.02 1.56 -29.44
C ASP A 1 -5.89 2.15 -28.60
N SER A 2 -4.95 2.84 -29.27
CA SER A 2 -3.67 3.27 -28.69
C SER A 2 -3.77 4.53 -27.81
N SER A 3 -4.96 5.03 -27.57
CA SER A 3 -5.20 6.22 -26.74
C SER A 3 -5.24 5.90 -25.24
N GLU A 4 -5.15 4.63 -24.84
CA GLU A 4 -5.43 4.18 -23.49
C GLU A 4 -4.23 4.17 -22.54
N SER A 5 -3.05 4.49 -23.02
CA SER A 5 -1.81 4.35 -22.23
C SER A 5 -1.39 5.62 -21.46
N ARG A 6 -2.18 6.68 -21.51
CA ARG A 6 -1.80 7.99 -20.97
C ARG A 6 -2.18 8.16 -19.51
N GLY A 7 -1.21 8.38 -18.64
CA GLY A 7 -1.42 8.68 -17.22
C GLY A 7 -1.72 7.48 -16.32
N LEU A 8 -1.17 6.33 -16.61
CA LEU A 8 -1.55 5.00 -16.11
C LEU A 8 -1.38 4.72 -14.61
N GLY A 9 -0.57 5.46 -13.89
CA GLY A 9 -0.25 5.08 -12.51
C GLY A 9 -1.43 5.14 -11.54
N ASP A 10 -2.12 6.26 -11.44
CA ASP A 10 -3.16 6.47 -10.43
C ASP A 10 -4.59 6.29 -10.96
N VAL A 11 -4.83 6.53 -12.24
CA VAL A 11 -6.17 6.46 -12.83
C VAL A 11 -6.67 5.00 -12.88
N TYR A 12 -5.79 4.04 -13.18
CA TYR A 12 -6.17 2.63 -13.38
C TYR A 12 -6.04 1.73 -12.15
N LYS A 13 -5.50 2.19 -11.03
CA LYS A 13 -5.45 1.40 -9.78
C LYS A 13 -6.83 0.89 -9.39
N ARG A 14 -7.83 1.73 -9.49
CA ARG A 14 -9.21 1.36 -9.19
C ARG A 14 -9.75 0.31 -10.17
N GLN A 15 -9.49 0.45 -11.46
CA GLN A 15 -9.91 -0.52 -12.48
C GLN A 15 -9.25 -1.87 -12.25
N VAL A 16 -7.96 -1.91 -11.92
CA VAL A 16 -7.25 -3.16 -11.59
C VAL A 16 -7.88 -3.82 -10.35
N ALA A 17 -8.11 -3.05 -9.29
CA ALA A 17 -8.76 -3.58 -8.08
C ALA A 17 -10.16 -4.14 -8.39
N TRP A 18 -10.96 -3.42 -9.18
CA TRP A 18 -12.27 -3.89 -9.62
C TRP A 18 -12.20 -5.12 -10.53
N GLY A 19 -11.19 -5.19 -11.41
CA GLY A 19 -10.96 -6.36 -12.26
C GLY A 19 -10.72 -7.61 -11.44
N TYR A 20 -9.81 -7.54 -10.47
CA TYR A 20 -9.56 -8.66 -9.55
C TYR A 20 -10.79 -9.01 -8.70
N ALA A 21 -11.49 -8.00 -8.18
CA ALA A 21 -12.68 -8.24 -7.37
C ALA A 21 -13.79 -8.95 -8.15
N ARG A 22 -14.07 -8.50 -9.37
CA ARG A 22 -15.08 -9.15 -10.24
C ARG A 22 -14.69 -10.59 -10.56
N GLN A 23 -13.43 -10.83 -10.93
CA GLN A 23 -12.99 -12.17 -11.24
C GLN A 23 -13.05 -13.08 -10.00
N ALA A 24 -12.73 -12.57 -8.82
CA ALA A 24 -12.85 -13.31 -7.57
C ALA A 24 -14.31 -13.66 -7.27
N ASP A 25 -15.23 -12.71 -7.42
CA ASP A 25 -16.67 -12.90 -7.25
C ASP A 25 -17.22 -13.96 -8.23
N ASP A 26 -16.83 -13.87 -9.52
CA ASP A 26 -17.18 -14.87 -10.56
C ASP A 26 -16.67 -16.28 -10.22
N MET A 27 -15.58 -16.38 -9.46
CA MET A 27 -15.02 -17.63 -8.96
C MET A 27 -15.63 -18.10 -7.61
N GLY A 28 -16.62 -17.39 -7.09
CA GLY A 28 -17.34 -17.74 -5.86
C GLY A 28 -16.69 -17.22 -4.57
N VAL A 29 -15.89 -16.17 -4.64
CA VAL A 29 -15.35 -15.51 -3.45
C VAL A 29 -16.35 -14.49 -2.94
N ASP A 30 -16.78 -14.62 -1.68
CA ASP A 30 -17.64 -13.64 -1.03
C ASP A 30 -16.87 -12.36 -0.69
N ILE A 31 -17.27 -11.23 -1.26
CA ILE A 31 -16.69 -9.91 -0.98
C ILE A 31 -17.65 -9.13 -0.07
N ILE A 32 -17.29 -9.02 1.21
CA ILE A 32 -18.12 -8.38 2.23
C ILE A 32 -17.60 -6.96 2.49
N GLN A 33 -18.26 -5.99 1.89
CA GLN A 33 -17.92 -4.57 2.08
C GLN A 33 -18.51 -4.02 3.40
N HIS A 34 -17.92 -2.94 3.91
CA HIS A 34 -18.33 -2.30 5.17
C HIS A 34 -18.39 -3.30 6.33
N CYS A 35 -17.37 -4.16 6.39
CA CYS A 35 -17.22 -5.22 7.38
C CYS A 35 -15.85 -5.09 8.05
N GLU A 36 -15.77 -4.34 9.13
CA GLU A 36 -14.54 -4.10 9.86
C GLU A 36 -14.15 -5.33 10.69
N VAL A 37 -12.89 -5.75 10.61
CA VAL A 37 -12.33 -6.79 11.48
C VAL A 37 -12.00 -6.17 12.84
N THR A 38 -12.74 -6.57 13.87
CA THR A 38 -12.60 -6.05 15.24
C THR A 38 -11.74 -6.93 16.13
N GLY A 39 -11.44 -8.17 15.71
CA GLY A 39 -10.59 -9.08 16.47
C GLY A 39 -10.47 -10.45 15.84
N PHE A 40 -9.81 -11.34 16.55
CA PHE A 40 -9.52 -12.70 16.11
C PHE A 40 -9.98 -13.72 17.15
N ASP A 41 -10.34 -14.91 16.69
CA ASP A 41 -10.58 -16.07 17.52
C ASP A 41 -9.37 -17.03 17.38
N VAL A 42 -8.58 -17.12 18.45
CA VAL A 42 -7.37 -17.96 18.49
C VAL A 42 -7.46 -18.92 19.68
N VAL A 43 -7.38 -20.21 19.41
CA VAL A 43 -7.44 -21.27 20.42
C VAL A 43 -6.21 -22.15 20.31
N ASN A 44 -5.46 -22.27 21.40
CA ASN A 44 -4.22 -23.07 21.46
C ASN A 44 -3.21 -22.72 20.35
N GLY A 45 -3.00 -21.40 20.07
CA GLY A 45 -2.07 -20.93 19.05
C GLY A 45 -2.53 -21.13 17.62
N LYS A 46 -3.81 -21.44 17.40
CA LYS A 46 -4.39 -21.69 16.08
C LYS A 46 -5.58 -20.78 15.80
N ILE A 47 -5.60 -20.16 14.62
CA ILE A 47 -6.73 -19.33 14.18
C ILE A 47 -8.00 -20.18 14.01
N LYS A 48 -9.13 -19.69 14.47
CA LYS A 48 -10.45 -20.31 14.34
C LYS A 48 -11.42 -19.43 13.59
N GLY A 49 -11.14 -18.15 13.50
CA GLY A 49 -11.99 -17.18 12.84
C GLY A 49 -11.60 -15.74 13.13
N ILE A 50 -12.44 -14.85 12.69
CA ILE A 50 -12.34 -13.41 12.92
C ILE A 50 -13.66 -12.87 13.48
N ARG A 51 -13.57 -11.86 14.33
CA ARG A 51 -14.73 -11.06 14.76
C ARG A 51 -14.83 -9.83 13.88
N THR A 52 -16.04 -9.53 13.45
CA THR A 52 -16.28 -8.38 12.58
C THR A 52 -17.43 -7.52 13.07
N SER A 53 -17.56 -6.30 12.55
CA SER A 53 -18.70 -5.41 12.79
C SER A 53 -20.05 -5.98 12.30
N ARG A 54 -20.01 -7.06 11.50
CA ARG A 54 -21.21 -7.71 10.93
C ARG A 54 -21.42 -9.15 11.43
N GLY A 55 -20.70 -9.56 12.47
CA GLY A 55 -20.75 -10.88 13.04
C GLY A 55 -19.44 -11.65 12.89
N ASP A 56 -19.37 -12.82 13.49
CA ASP A 56 -18.17 -13.64 13.51
C ASP A 56 -18.10 -14.52 12.26
N ILE A 57 -16.90 -14.64 11.69
CA ILE A 57 -16.63 -15.50 10.54
C ILE A 57 -15.67 -16.61 10.98
N LYS A 58 -16.12 -17.85 10.92
CA LYS A 58 -15.27 -19.02 11.18
C LYS A 58 -14.35 -19.28 9.99
N ALA A 59 -13.07 -19.39 10.24
CA ALA A 59 -12.07 -19.66 9.20
C ALA A 59 -10.93 -20.52 9.74
N LYS A 60 -10.45 -21.45 8.93
CA LYS A 60 -9.27 -22.28 9.24
C LYS A 60 -7.96 -21.56 8.93
N LYS A 61 -7.99 -20.59 8.01
CA LYS A 61 -6.85 -19.81 7.53
C LYS A 61 -7.27 -18.36 7.34
N VAL A 62 -6.44 -17.42 7.73
CA VAL A 62 -6.66 -15.97 7.61
C VAL A 62 -5.41 -15.32 7.04
N GLY A 63 -5.56 -14.54 5.98
CA GLY A 63 -4.50 -13.72 5.41
C GLY A 63 -4.69 -12.25 5.75
N LEU A 64 -3.69 -11.59 6.31
CA LEU A 64 -3.68 -10.15 6.55
C LEU A 64 -3.08 -9.42 5.36
N CYS A 65 -3.93 -8.69 4.60
CA CYS A 65 -3.58 -7.88 3.44
C CYS A 65 -4.18 -6.47 3.62
N VAL A 66 -3.86 -5.81 4.74
CA VAL A 66 -4.56 -4.61 5.20
C VAL A 66 -3.69 -3.35 5.19
N ALA A 67 -2.56 -3.39 4.47
CA ALA A 67 -1.64 -2.28 4.26
C ALA A 67 -1.36 -1.49 5.56
N GLY A 68 -1.51 -0.18 5.57
CA GLY A 68 -1.24 0.67 6.74
C GLY A 68 -2.01 0.32 8.02
N SER A 69 -3.06 -0.52 7.95
CA SER A 69 -3.77 -1.00 9.14
C SER A 69 -3.19 -2.29 9.74
N THR A 70 -2.08 -2.79 9.21
CA THR A 70 -1.51 -4.09 9.59
C THR A 70 -1.17 -4.16 11.07
N ASN A 71 -0.49 -3.15 11.63
CA ASN A 71 -0.13 -3.15 13.05
C ASN A 71 -1.33 -3.04 13.98
N ILE A 72 -2.37 -2.29 13.61
CA ILE A 72 -3.61 -2.22 14.39
C ILE A 72 -4.24 -3.61 14.59
N LEU A 73 -4.21 -4.44 13.54
CA LEU A 73 -4.73 -5.80 13.63
C LEU A 73 -3.73 -6.76 14.29
N ALA A 74 -2.44 -6.61 14.05
CA ALA A 74 -1.39 -7.41 14.68
C ALA A 74 -1.36 -7.23 16.21
N GLU A 75 -1.54 -6.02 16.71
CA GLU A 75 -1.63 -5.71 18.15
C GLU A 75 -2.78 -6.47 18.85
N LYS A 76 -3.90 -6.70 18.14
CA LYS A 76 -5.02 -7.52 18.67
C LYS A 76 -4.65 -9.01 18.87
N LEU A 77 -3.52 -9.41 18.32
CA LEU A 77 -2.92 -10.75 18.44
C LEU A 77 -1.64 -10.76 19.29
N ASN A 78 -1.35 -9.64 19.98
CA ASN A 78 -0.10 -9.42 20.71
C ASN A 78 1.15 -9.62 19.84
N MET A 79 1.05 -9.26 18.56
CA MET A 79 2.16 -9.29 17.60
C MET A 79 2.63 -7.87 17.32
N THR A 80 3.96 -7.67 17.35
CA THR A 80 4.60 -6.44 16.88
C THR A 80 5.31 -6.74 15.56
N LEU A 81 4.98 -6.00 14.52
CA LEU A 81 5.62 -6.13 13.21
C LEU A 81 6.54 -4.94 12.98
N PRO A 82 7.67 -5.13 12.27
CA PRO A 82 8.63 -4.07 11.95
C PRO A 82 8.09 -3.19 10.79
N ILE A 83 6.95 -2.58 11.03
CA ILE A 83 6.22 -1.75 10.07
C ILE A 83 5.79 -0.47 10.76
N GLU A 84 5.99 0.65 10.10
CA GLU A 84 5.40 1.94 10.47
C GLU A 84 4.34 2.35 9.47
N THR A 85 3.32 3.07 9.92
CA THR A 85 2.25 3.57 9.06
C THR A 85 2.44 5.05 8.81
N HIS A 86 2.65 5.44 7.56
CA HIS A 86 2.83 6.82 7.15
C HIS A 86 1.75 7.25 6.16
N VAL A 87 1.43 8.54 6.15
CA VAL A 87 0.44 9.09 5.21
C VAL A 87 1.16 9.59 3.96
N LEU A 88 1.00 8.89 2.85
CA LEU A 88 1.40 9.37 1.54
C LEU A 88 0.38 10.38 1.03
N GLN A 89 0.84 11.56 0.65
CA GLN A 89 -0.05 12.65 0.29
C GLN A 89 0.01 12.99 -1.19
N ALA A 90 -1.12 13.43 -1.70
CA ALA A 90 -1.26 13.89 -3.07
C ALA A 90 -2.25 15.04 -3.17
N CYS A 91 -2.17 15.74 -4.29
CA CYS A 91 -3.06 16.83 -4.64
C CYS A 91 -3.39 16.83 -6.13
N VAL A 92 -4.44 17.55 -6.49
CA VAL A 92 -4.88 17.70 -7.88
C VAL A 92 -5.19 19.15 -8.19
N SER A 93 -4.75 19.58 -9.39
CA SER A 93 -5.01 20.94 -9.90
C SER A 93 -6.36 21.04 -10.64
N GLU A 94 -6.72 22.26 -11.02
CA GLU A 94 -7.68 22.51 -12.08
C GLU A 94 -7.21 21.89 -13.41
N PRO A 95 -8.14 21.55 -14.33
CA PRO A 95 -7.79 20.96 -15.62
C PRO A 95 -7.11 21.98 -16.54
N VAL A 96 -6.14 21.50 -17.29
CA VAL A 96 -5.43 22.25 -18.33
C VAL A 96 -5.39 21.45 -19.62
N LYS A 97 -4.99 22.08 -20.72
CA LYS A 97 -4.76 21.39 -21.99
C LYS A 97 -3.73 20.27 -21.81
N PRO A 98 -3.76 19.21 -22.63
CA PRO A 98 -2.79 18.12 -22.57
C PRO A 98 -1.35 18.65 -22.67
N LEU A 99 -0.53 18.32 -21.69
CA LEU A 99 0.89 18.72 -21.57
C LEU A 99 1.78 17.53 -21.24
N LEU A 100 1.28 16.53 -20.51
CA LEU A 100 2.05 15.37 -20.08
C LEU A 100 1.36 14.09 -20.56
N ASP A 101 2.09 13.29 -21.33
CA ASP A 101 1.62 11.99 -21.83
C ASP A 101 1.98 10.80 -20.95
N GLY A 102 2.60 11.03 -19.80
CA GLY A 102 3.03 9.98 -18.88
C GLY A 102 3.20 10.46 -17.46
N VAL A 103 3.75 9.59 -16.62
CA VAL A 103 4.10 9.91 -15.24
C VAL A 103 5.57 10.30 -15.19
N VAL A 104 5.86 11.48 -14.65
CA VAL A 104 7.22 11.91 -14.33
C VAL A 104 7.45 11.75 -12.84
N THR A 105 8.49 11.02 -12.47
CA THR A 105 8.88 10.81 -11.08
C THR A 105 10.27 11.37 -10.83
N PHE A 106 10.47 12.01 -9.70
CA PHE A 106 11.75 12.48 -9.24
C PHE A 106 12.00 11.98 -7.81
N GLY A 107 12.65 10.82 -7.71
CA GLY A 107 12.82 10.11 -6.44
C GLY A 107 13.55 10.91 -5.36
N ALA A 108 14.63 11.60 -5.71
CA ALA A 108 15.38 12.42 -4.76
C ALA A 108 14.60 13.63 -4.21
N GLY A 109 13.55 14.07 -4.90
CA GLY A 109 12.68 15.17 -4.47
C GLY A 109 11.33 14.70 -3.97
N HIS A 110 11.13 13.38 -3.79
CA HIS A 110 9.86 12.80 -3.35
C HIS A 110 8.64 13.38 -4.08
N PHE A 111 8.76 13.46 -5.41
CA PHE A 111 7.77 14.10 -6.24
C PHE A 111 7.41 13.24 -7.44
N TYR A 112 6.14 13.16 -7.74
CA TYR A 112 5.64 12.70 -9.03
C TYR A 112 4.56 13.62 -9.56
N ILE A 113 4.42 13.65 -10.88
CA ILE A 113 3.35 14.34 -11.58
C ILE A 113 2.84 13.50 -12.74
N SER A 114 1.55 13.51 -12.91
CA SER A 114 0.87 12.97 -14.09
C SER A 114 -0.31 13.86 -14.46
N GLN A 115 -0.78 13.74 -15.69
CA GLN A 115 -1.99 14.42 -16.13
C GLN A 115 -3.09 13.40 -16.34
N SER A 116 -4.28 13.69 -15.80
CA SER A 116 -5.47 12.86 -16.00
C SER A 116 -6.07 13.08 -17.41
N ASP A 117 -6.91 12.15 -17.85
CA ASP A 117 -7.64 12.28 -19.13
C ASP A 117 -8.56 13.51 -19.16
N LYS A 118 -8.93 14.04 -17.99
CA LYS A 118 -9.72 15.26 -17.85
C LYS A 118 -8.88 16.53 -17.81
N GLY A 119 -7.55 16.39 -17.83
CA GLY A 119 -6.61 17.49 -17.88
C GLY A 119 -6.05 17.94 -16.54
N GLU A 120 -6.52 17.39 -15.39
CA GLU A 120 -5.96 17.76 -14.08
C GLU A 120 -4.54 17.23 -13.89
N MET A 121 -3.66 18.03 -13.29
CA MET A 121 -2.35 17.58 -12.82
C MET A 121 -2.49 16.91 -11.47
N VAL A 122 -2.13 15.63 -11.38
CA VAL A 122 -2.05 14.88 -10.14
C VAL A 122 -0.60 14.88 -9.67
N MET A 123 -0.36 15.37 -8.47
CA MET A 123 0.97 15.53 -7.89
C MET A 123 1.01 14.92 -6.50
N GLY A 124 2.15 14.34 -6.14
CA GLY A 124 2.34 13.75 -4.83
C GLY A 124 3.75 13.17 -4.67
N GLY A 125 3.94 12.30 -3.69
CA GLY A 125 5.17 11.53 -3.50
C GLY A 125 5.82 11.73 -2.15
N ASP A 126 5.36 12.65 -1.33
CA ASP A 126 5.89 12.86 0.00
C ASP A 126 4.99 12.29 1.10
N LEU A 127 5.60 11.96 2.21
CA LEU A 127 4.99 11.33 3.38
C LEU A 127 5.01 12.26 4.58
N ASP A 128 4.12 12.01 5.52
CA ASP A 128 4.30 12.52 6.89
C ASP A 128 5.55 11.89 7.52
N GLY A 129 6.39 12.71 8.14
CA GLY A 129 7.62 12.26 8.80
C GLY A 129 7.38 11.55 10.15
N TYR A 130 6.18 11.05 10.40
CA TYR A 130 5.79 10.40 11.65
C TYR A 130 4.71 9.35 11.41
N ASN A 131 4.63 8.38 12.31
CA ASN A 131 3.60 7.33 12.26
C ASN A 131 2.21 7.94 12.43
N SER A 132 1.32 7.71 11.46
CA SER A 132 -0.02 8.30 11.42
C SER A 132 -1.00 7.43 10.65
N TYR A 133 -2.25 7.41 11.12
CA TYR A 133 -3.38 6.75 10.46
C TYR A 133 -4.36 7.76 9.84
N ALA A 134 -4.00 9.01 9.74
CA ALA A 134 -4.81 10.03 9.09
C ALA A 134 -4.99 9.71 7.60
N GLN A 135 -6.21 9.92 7.09
CA GLN A 135 -6.51 9.70 5.66
C GLN A 135 -6.75 11.02 4.93
N ARG A 136 -6.06 12.06 5.36
CA ARG A 136 -6.16 13.41 4.81
C ARG A 136 -4.77 14.02 4.68
N GLY A 137 -4.61 14.90 3.68
CA GLY A 137 -3.39 15.68 3.54
C GLY A 137 -3.25 16.73 4.65
N ASN A 138 -2.02 17.16 4.87
CA ASN A 138 -1.68 18.34 5.70
C ASN A 138 -0.92 19.37 4.87
N LEU A 139 -0.97 20.61 5.31
CA LEU A 139 -0.39 21.72 4.56
C LEU A 139 1.13 21.63 4.42
N PRO A 140 1.92 21.30 5.47
CA PRO A 140 3.37 21.20 5.34
C PRO A 140 3.83 20.22 4.26
N THR A 141 3.31 19.01 4.26
CA THR A 141 3.67 17.98 3.27
C THR A 141 3.26 18.38 1.85
N ILE A 142 2.06 18.94 1.68
CA ILE A 142 1.60 19.44 0.37
C ILE A 142 2.45 20.61 -0.10
N GLN A 143 2.84 21.53 0.77
CA GLN A 143 3.75 22.63 0.41
C GLN A 143 5.11 22.09 -0.05
N HIS A 144 5.64 21.06 0.61
CA HIS A 144 6.90 20.42 0.22
C HIS A 144 6.79 19.79 -1.17
N VAL A 145 5.75 18.99 -1.43
CA VAL A 145 5.45 18.42 -2.76
C VAL A 145 5.38 19.50 -3.82
N LEU A 146 4.65 20.59 -3.56
CA LEU A 146 4.48 21.67 -4.53
C LEU A 146 5.77 22.46 -4.76
N THR A 147 6.60 22.63 -3.74
CA THR A 147 7.91 23.29 -3.88
C THR A 147 8.81 22.48 -4.82
N GLY A 148 8.88 21.17 -4.63
CA GLY A 148 9.59 20.27 -5.56
C GLY A 148 9.02 20.33 -6.99
N GLY A 149 7.69 20.30 -7.08
CA GLY A 149 6.98 20.42 -8.36
C GLY A 149 7.27 21.74 -9.09
N LEU A 150 7.25 22.86 -8.40
CA LEU A 150 7.53 24.18 -8.99
C LEU A 150 8.96 24.34 -9.47
N ALA A 151 9.92 23.71 -8.79
CA ALA A 151 11.32 23.71 -9.20
C ALA A 151 11.52 22.97 -10.56
N LEU A 152 10.75 21.90 -10.80
CA LEU A 152 10.82 21.11 -12.03
C LEU A 152 9.88 21.64 -13.13
N PHE A 153 8.71 22.12 -12.74
CA PHE A 153 7.63 22.56 -13.63
C PHE A 153 7.10 23.95 -13.23
N PRO A 154 7.79 25.03 -13.59
CA PRO A 154 7.42 26.40 -13.19
C PRO A 154 6.00 26.81 -13.59
N PHE A 155 5.43 26.22 -14.62
CA PHE A 155 4.06 26.51 -15.07
C PHE A 155 2.99 26.17 -14.01
N LEU A 156 3.29 25.24 -13.08
CA LEU A 156 2.40 24.86 -11.98
C LEU A 156 2.03 26.04 -11.07
N SER A 157 2.87 27.10 -11.03
CA SER A 157 2.60 28.32 -10.27
C SER A 157 1.31 29.06 -10.68
N ARG A 158 0.82 28.77 -11.88
CA ARG A 158 -0.39 29.38 -12.43
C ARG A 158 -1.66 28.58 -12.19
N LEU A 159 -1.53 27.35 -11.67
CA LEU A 159 -2.64 26.43 -11.49
C LEU A 159 -3.24 26.56 -10.10
N LYS A 160 -4.56 26.45 -10.04
CA LYS A 160 -5.29 26.36 -8.78
C LYS A 160 -5.33 24.91 -8.32
N MET A 161 -5.04 24.70 -7.05
CA MET A 161 -5.23 23.40 -6.42
C MET A 161 -6.69 23.23 -6.04
N LEU A 162 -7.29 22.10 -6.43
CA LEU A 162 -8.69 21.80 -6.15
C LEU A 162 -8.86 20.93 -4.91
N ARG A 163 -7.97 19.95 -4.71
CA ARG A 163 -8.13 18.97 -3.66
C ARG A 163 -6.79 18.36 -3.25
N THR A 164 -6.71 18.00 -1.97
CA THR A 164 -5.64 17.17 -1.40
C THR A 164 -6.24 15.93 -0.75
N TRP A 165 -5.48 14.85 -0.69
CA TRP A 165 -5.85 13.63 0.04
C TRP A 165 -4.60 12.93 0.58
N GLY A 166 -4.80 11.98 1.49
CA GLY A 166 -3.76 11.11 2.01
C GLY A 166 -4.21 9.67 2.04
N GLY A 167 -3.27 8.76 1.87
CA GLY A 167 -3.47 7.32 1.99
C GLY A 167 -2.43 6.72 2.93
N ILE A 168 -2.87 5.84 3.83
CA ILE A 168 -1.97 5.16 4.76
C ILE A 168 -1.15 4.08 4.06
N MET A 169 0.15 4.15 4.23
CA MET A 169 1.13 3.19 3.71
C MET A 169 1.75 2.40 4.85
N ASP A 170 2.02 1.14 4.59
CA ASP A 170 2.77 0.24 5.46
C ASP A 170 4.25 0.26 5.07
N MET A 171 5.06 0.94 5.86
CA MET A 171 6.50 1.08 5.65
C MET A 171 7.25 0.05 6.48
N SER A 172 7.80 -0.97 5.83
CA SER A 172 8.72 -1.90 6.50
C SER A 172 10.07 -1.23 6.76
N MET A 173 10.78 -1.70 7.79
CA MET A 173 12.06 -1.08 8.19
C MET A 173 13.17 -1.19 7.13
N ASP A 174 13.10 -2.18 6.24
CA ASP A 174 14.09 -2.40 5.18
C ASP A 174 13.57 -2.07 3.77
N GLY A 175 12.35 -1.54 3.67
CA GLY A 175 11.75 -1.16 2.38
C GLY A 175 11.15 -2.30 1.58
N SER A 176 11.30 -3.54 2.04
CA SER A 176 10.82 -4.73 1.35
C SER A 176 9.60 -5.35 2.02
N PRO A 177 8.66 -5.97 1.28
CA PRO A 177 7.44 -6.51 1.84
C PRO A 177 7.70 -7.72 2.74
N ILE A 178 6.69 -8.06 3.53
CA ILE A 178 6.64 -9.26 4.35
C ILE A 178 5.56 -10.18 3.79
N ILE A 179 5.97 -11.34 3.26
CA ILE A 179 5.07 -12.40 2.81
C ILE A 179 5.46 -13.67 3.55
N ASP A 180 4.75 -13.98 4.62
CA ASP A 180 5.15 -15.08 5.50
C ASP A 180 3.96 -15.68 6.26
N LYS A 181 4.25 -16.76 6.94
CA LYS A 181 3.43 -17.35 8.00
C LYS A 181 3.78 -16.67 9.32
N THR A 182 2.83 -16.66 10.24
CA THR A 182 3.12 -16.22 11.62
C THR A 182 3.34 -17.42 12.57
N HIS A 183 3.66 -17.11 13.82
CA HIS A 183 3.68 -18.12 14.88
C HIS A 183 2.28 -18.65 15.27
N ILE A 184 1.22 -17.98 14.80
CA ILE A 184 -0.17 -18.45 14.98
C ILE A 184 -0.52 -19.32 13.78
N GLU A 185 -0.79 -20.60 14.02
CA GLU A 185 -1.14 -21.54 12.97
C GLU A 185 -2.38 -21.08 12.20
N GLY A 186 -2.27 -21.02 10.88
CA GLY A 186 -3.35 -20.57 10.00
C GLY A 186 -3.43 -19.06 9.80
N LEU A 187 -2.50 -18.27 10.35
CA LEU A 187 -2.43 -16.83 10.12
C LEU A 187 -1.22 -16.46 9.26
N TYR A 188 -1.48 -15.71 8.18
CA TYR A 188 -0.50 -15.36 7.15
C TYR A 188 -0.45 -13.85 6.95
N LEU A 189 0.71 -13.33 6.54
CA LEU A 189 0.97 -11.91 6.30
C LEU A 189 1.32 -11.66 4.82
N ASN A 190 0.75 -10.60 4.26
CA ASN A 190 1.19 -9.97 3.02
C ASN A 190 1.07 -8.46 3.20
N CYS A 191 2.15 -7.82 3.63
CA CYS A 191 2.16 -6.43 4.10
C CYS A 191 3.55 -5.79 3.97
N GLY A 192 3.70 -4.53 4.38
CA GLY A 192 4.97 -3.81 4.37
C GLY A 192 5.44 -3.44 2.97
N TRP A 193 4.52 -3.15 2.06
CA TRP A 193 4.81 -2.96 0.63
C TRP A 193 5.45 -1.62 0.28
N CYS A 194 5.50 -0.68 1.19
CA CYS A 194 6.10 0.63 0.94
C CYS A 194 5.56 1.24 -0.37
N TYR A 195 6.46 1.57 -1.29
CA TYR A 195 6.09 2.12 -2.61
C TYR A 195 5.89 1.04 -3.71
N GLY A 196 6.22 -0.22 -3.43
CA GLY A 196 6.33 -1.28 -4.44
C GLY A 196 5.05 -2.05 -4.75
N GLY A 197 3.99 -1.86 -3.98
CA GLY A 197 2.84 -2.77 -3.93
C GLY A 197 2.09 -2.95 -5.24
N PHE A 198 1.77 -1.87 -5.94
CA PHE A 198 0.91 -1.94 -7.12
C PHE A 198 1.50 -2.79 -8.25
N LYS A 199 2.75 -2.53 -8.63
CA LYS A 199 3.43 -3.28 -9.70
C LYS A 199 3.61 -4.76 -9.39
N SER A 200 3.67 -5.10 -8.10
CA SER A 200 3.90 -6.47 -7.63
C SER A 200 2.61 -7.26 -7.36
N THR A 201 1.44 -6.62 -7.48
CA THR A 201 0.13 -7.21 -7.16
C THR A 201 -0.07 -8.62 -7.76
N PRO A 202 0.19 -8.88 -9.08
CA PRO A 202 -0.07 -10.20 -9.64
C PRO A 202 0.77 -11.31 -9.01
N VAL A 203 2.08 -11.07 -8.88
CA VAL A 203 3.01 -12.07 -8.34
C VAL A 203 2.81 -12.26 -6.84
N SER A 204 2.63 -11.18 -6.08
CA SER A 204 2.41 -11.26 -4.64
C SER A 204 1.11 -11.99 -4.31
N GLY A 205 0.04 -11.73 -5.04
CA GLY A 205 -1.23 -12.41 -4.87
C GLY A 205 -1.11 -13.92 -5.15
N TRP A 206 -0.43 -14.28 -6.24
CA TRP A 206 -0.22 -15.68 -6.60
C TRP A 206 0.65 -16.42 -5.58
N THR A 207 1.80 -15.89 -5.22
CA THR A 207 2.71 -16.53 -4.24
C THR A 207 2.12 -16.59 -2.84
N PHE A 208 1.32 -15.59 -2.47
CA PHE A 208 0.61 -15.59 -1.19
C PHE A 208 -0.52 -16.63 -1.17
N ALA A 209 -1.29 -16.75 -2.24
CA ALA A 209 -2.30 -17.80 -2.37
C ALA A 209 -1.68 -19.19 -2.28
N HIS A 210 -0.51 -19.42 -2.91
CA HIS A 210 0.27 -20.65 -2.75
C HIS A 210 0.65 -20.87 -1.28
N THR A 211 1.18 -19.84 -0.61
CA THR A 211 1.59 -19.94 0.80
C THR A 211 0.43 -20.34 1.70
N ILE A 212 -0.76 -19.75 1.49
CA ILE A 212 -1.97 -20.12 2.23
C ILE A 212 -2.43 -21.54 1.90
N ALA A 213 -2.47 -21.92 0.62
CA ALA A 213 -2.96 -23.22 0.19
C ALA A 213 -2.09 -24.36 0.72
N GLN A 214 -0.78 -24.29 0.50
CA GLN A 214 0.19 -25.33 0.85
C GLN A 214 0.68 -25.25 2.29
N ASP A 215 0.35 -24.19 3.03
CA ASP A 215 0.91 -23.89 4.36
C ASP A 215 2.45 -23.83 4.35
N GLN A 216 3.03 -23.41 3.22
CA GLN A 216 4.46 -23.29 2.99
C GLN A 216 4.77 -22.02 2.22
N VAL A 217 5.74 -21.23 2.70
CA VAL A 217 6.18 -20.02 1.99
C VAL A 217 6.72 -20.41 0.61
N HIS A 218 6.23 -19.72 -0.44
CA HIS A 218 6.68 -19.93 -1.80
C HIS A 218 8.16 -19.54 -1.96
N GLU A 219 8.91 -20.24 -2.80
CA GLU A 219 10.36 -20.02 -2.96
C GLU A 219 10.72 -18.58 -3.36
N LEU A 220 9.92 -17.93 -4.19
CA LEU A 220 10.11 -16.51 -4.55
C LEU A 220 9.97 -15.55 -3.37
N ASN A 221 9.39 -15.99 -2.27
CA ASN A 221 9.22 -15.19 -1.06
C ASN A 221 10.22 -15.61 0.05
N SER A 222 11.22 -16.46 -0.26
CA SER A 222 12.16 -16.98 0.72
C SER A 222 12.88 -15.88 1.50
N GLU A 223 13.26 -14.79 0.84
CA GLU A 223 13.92 -13.64 1.42
C GLU A 223 12.92 -12.63 2.07
N LEU A 224 11.63 -12.71 1.73
CA LEU A 224 10.59 -11.78 2.20
C LEU A 224 9.96 -12.20 3.54
N ARG A 225 10.60 -13.11 4.25
CA ARG A 225 10.10 -13.65 5.52
C ARG A 225 10.29 -12.69 6.69
N LEU A 226 9.38 -12.78 7.65
CA LEU A 226 9.41 -11.94 8.85
C LEU A 226 10.67 -12.14 9.70
N ASN A 227 11.23 -13.36 9.73
CA ASN A 227 12.41 -13.68 10.54
C ASN A 227 13.68 -12.94 10.12
N ARG A 228 13.75 -12.34 8.90
CA ARG A 228 14.91 -11.55 8.45
C ARG A 228 15.22 -10.38 9.39
N PHE A 229 14.21 -9.82 10.03
CA PHE A 229 14.37 -8.73 10.99
C PHE A 229 15.01 -9.18 12.32
N SER A 230 14.79 -10.42 12.73
CA SER A 230 15.40 -10.98 13.94
C SER A 230 16.78 -11.57 13.69
N THR A 231 17.07 -12.03 12.48
CA THR A 231 18.38 -12.55 12.09
C THR A 231 19.34 -11.47 11.60
N GLY A 232 18.84 -10.24 11.36
CA GLY A 232 19.63 -9.14 10.82
C GLY A 232 19.91 -9.25 9.32
N HIS A 233 19.31 -10.19 8.61
CA HIS A 233 19.44 -10.37 7.17
C HIS A 233 18.45 -9.46 6.41
N LEU A 234 18.64 -8.16 6.54
CA LEU A 234 17.74 -7.16 5.94
C LEU A 234 17.97 -7.06 4.43
N LEU A 235 16.87 -6.87 3.71
CA LEU A 235 16.87 -6.55 2.29
C LEU A 235 16.97 -5.02 2.17
N ASP A 236 18.07 -4.53 1.59
CA ASP A 236 18.24 -3.10 1.38
C ASP A 236 17.76 -2.74 -0.03
N GLU A 237 16.48 -2.46 -0.18
CA GLU A 237 15.98 -1.79 -1.37
C GLU A 237 16.35 -0.31 -1.29
N LYS A 238 17.54 0.02 -1.82
CA LYS A 238 18.18 1.33 -1.76
C LYS A 238 17.18 2.49 -1.90
N GLY A 239 17.01 3.24 -0.82
CA GLY A 239 16.18 4.44 -0.79
C GLY A 239 14.68 4.21 -0.57
N LEU A 240 14.21 3.00 -0.28
CA LEU A 240 12.79 2.70 -0.04
C LEU A 240 12.47 2.37 1.43
N GLY A 241 13.48 2.21 2.28
CA GLY A 241 13.28 1.96 3.70
C GLY A 241 13.18 3.24 4.55
N THR A 242 12.70 3.11 5.78
CA THR A 242 12.55 4.21 6.74
C THR A 242 13.87 4.93 7.07
N LYS A 243 15.02 4.29 6.85
CA LYS A 243 16.35 4.88 7.07
C LYS A 243 16.66 6.11 6.22
N THR A 244 15.95 6.34 5.14
CA THR A 244 16.15 7.49 4.25
C THR A 244 15.44 8.76 4.72
N TRP A 245 14.62 8.67 5.77
CA TRP A 245 13.79 9.77 6.25
C TRP A 245 14.35 10.45 7.52
N ILE A 246 15.43 9.90 8.09
CA ILE A 246 16.12 10.46 9.27
C ILE A 246 17.47 11.01 8.80
N GLY A 247 17.44 12.08 8.03
CA GLY A 247 18.60 12.83 7.60
C GLY A 247 18.33 14.31 7.64
#